data_f5bc8f987f091341062bfe6c8a37a624
#
_entry.id   f5bc8f987f091341062bfe6c8a37a624
#
_cell.length_a   1.000
_cell.length_b   1.000
_cell.length_c   1.000
_cell.angle_alpha   90.00
_cell.angle_beta   90.00
_cell.angle_gamma   90.00
#
_symmetry.space_group_name_H-M   'P 1'
#
loop_
_entity.id
_entity.type
_entity.pdbx_description
1 polymer ?
#
loop_
_entity_poly.entity_id
_entity_poly.type
_entity_poly.pdbx_seq_one_letter_code
_entity_poly.pdbx_strand_id
1 'polypeptide(L)'
;MKKLFVLLAMLPILLMAQQKPQLALMKYSGGGDWYSDPTALTNLIAFCNADLKMGLDPKYAVVEVGSSELFNYPFVELTGHGNVVFSAQEAKNLHDYLVAGGFLLIDDNYGLKDFIIPQMKKVFPDLEFVELPFSHPIYHQKYDFPNGLPKIHEHDGKPPKGYGLIYEGRLVCFLTWECDLGDGWEDPDVHNDSQATRTKAFRMGQNIIQYVFSN
;
A
#
# COMPACT_ATOMS: atom_id res chain seq x y z
N MET A 1 -68.55 -6.80 -10.77
CA MET A 1 -67.41 -6.77 -9.82
C MET A 1 -66.16 -7.32 -10.53
N LYS A 2 -65.23 -6.47 -10.96
CA LYS A 2 -63.98 -6.89 -11.65
C LYS A 2 -62.93 -7.14 -10.58
N LYS A 3 -62.44 -8.36 -10.46
CA LYS A 3 -61.34 -8.71 -9.56
C LYS A 3 -60.02 -8.30 -10.20
N LEU A 4 -59.34 -7.31 -9.61
CA LEU A 4 -58.00 -6.86 -10.00
C LEU A 4 -57.00 -7.85 -9.40
N PHE A 5 -56.33 -8.66 -10.22
CA PHE A 5 -55.18 -9.47 -9.82
C PHE A 5 -53.93 -8.61 -9.86
N VAL A 6 -53.39 -8.24 -8.70
CA VAL A 6 -52.08 -7.61 -8.56
C VAL A 6 -51.04 -8.71 -8.65
N LEU A 7 -50.35 -8.82 -9.77
CA LEU A 7 -49.19 -9.71 -9.93
C LEU A 7 -47.98 -9.07 -9.29
N LEU A 8 -47.62 -9.52 -8.08
CA LEU A 8 -46.42 -9.09 -7.39
C LEU A 8 -45.22 -9.75 -8.05
N ALA A 9 -44.51 -9.02 -8.93
CA ALA A 9 -43.26 -9.48 -9.53
C ALA A 9 -42.14 -9.46 -8.46
N MET A 10 -41.83 -10.63 -7.93
CA MET A 10 -40.59 -10.81 -7.12
C MET A 10 -39.39 -10.71 -8.07
N LEU A 11 -38.73 -9.55 -8.08
CA LEU A 11 -37.39 -9.45 -8.67
C LEU A 11 -36.45 -10.27 -7.78
N PRO A 12 -35.65 -11.20 -8.34
CA PRO A 12 -34.60 -11.85 -7.60
C PRO A 12 -33.54 -10.79 -7.27
N ILE A 13 -33.34 -10.50 -5.97
CA ILE A 13 -32.19 -9.74 -5.51
C ILE A 13 -31.00 -10.68 -5.70
N LEU A 14 -30.26 -10.49 -6.80
CA LEU A 14 -28.94 -11.07 -7.00
C LEU A 14 -28.06 -10.50 -5.88
N LEU A 15 -27.86 -11.27 -4.82
CA LEU A 15 -26.74 -11.02 -3.90
C LEU A 15 -25.44 -11.25 -4.70
N MET A 16 -24.93 -10.21 -5.31
CA MET A 16 -23.55 -10.20 -5.77
C MET A 16 -22.71 -10.39 -4.52
N ALA A 17 -22.03 -11.52 -4.42
CA ALA A 17 -20.99 -11.70 -3.39
C ALA A 17 -20.01 -10.54 -3.58
N GLN A 18 -19.96 -9.64 -2.61
CA GLN A 18 -19.05 -8.50 -2.68
C GLN A 18 -17.63 -9.07 -2.69
N GLN A 19 -16.92 -8.83 -3.78
CA GLN A 19 -15.53 -9.28 -3.91
C GLN A 19 -14.72 -8.62 -2.80
N LYS A 20 -13.95 -9.43 -2.07
CA LYS A 20 -13.09 -8.92 -1.00
C LYS A 20 -12.02 -8.01 -1.58
N PRO A 21 -11.77 -6.85 -0.98
CA PRO A 21 -10.65 -6.02 -1.40
C PRO A 21 -9.35 -6.82 -1.34
N GLN A 22 -8.58 -6.77 -2.42
CA GLN A 22 -7.30 -7.47 -2.52
C GLN A 22 -6.17 -6.45 -2.58
N LEU A 23 -5.10 -6.67 -1.83
CA LEU A 23 -3.86 -5.90 -1.92
C LEU A 23 -3.00 -6.48 -3.04
N ALA A 24 -2.09 -5.69 -3.58
CA ALA A 24 -1.16 -6.16 -4.60
C ALA A 24 0.28 -5.71 -4.32
N LEU A 25 1.23 -6.53 -4.79
CA LEU A 25 2.64 -6.23 -4.87
C LEU A 25 2.96 -5.81 -6.31
N MET A 26 3.67 -4.68 -6.47
CA MET A 26 4.05 -4.16 -7.78
C MET A 26 5.31 -4.84 -8.31
N LYS A 27 5.18 -5.49 -9.47
CA LYS A 27 6.32 -5.95 -10.24
C LYS A 27 6.80 -4.85 -11.17
N TYR A 28 8.05 -4.42 -11.00
CA TYR A 28 8.67 -3.37 -11.79
C TYR A 28 9.91 -3.88 -12.53
N SER A 29 10.38 -3.11 -13.51
CA SER A 29 11.61 -3.34 -14.27
C SER A 29 12.77 -2.51 -13.70
N GLY A 30 14.00 -2.82 -14.13
CA GLY A 30 15.20 -2.06 -13.75
C GLY A 30 16.25 -2.89 -13.02
N GLY A 31 15.92 -4.11 -12.61
CA GLY A 31 16.85 -5.04 -11.95
C GLY A 31 16.83 -4.99 -10.43
N GLY A 32 15.97 -4.17 -9.81
CA GLY A 32 15.68 -4.27 -8.38
C GLY A 32 14.83 -5.47 -8.04
N ASP A 33 14.85 -5.87 -6.79
CA ASP A 33 14.27 -7.12 -6.28
C ASP A 33 12.87 -6.89 -5.66
N TRP A 34 11.90 -6.49 -6.48
CA TRP A 34 10.50 -6.28 -6.09
C TRP A 34 9.89 -7.43 -5.26
N TYR A 35 10.53 -8.57 -5.23
CA TYR A 35 10.13 -9.81 -4.57
C TYR A 35 10.91 -10.09 -3.27
N SER A 36 11.61 -9.09 -2.71
CA SER A 36 12.49 -9.25 -1.54
C SER A 36 11.75 -9.77 -0.31
N ASP A 37 10.48 -9.37 -0.10
CA ASP A 37 9.74 -9.62 1.13
C ASP A 37 8.53 -10.55 0.88
N PRO A 38 8.75 -11.84 0.57
CA PRO A 38 7.70 -12.71 0.02
C PRO A 38 6.57 -13.04 0.99
N THR A 39 6.77 -12.93 2.30
CA THR A 39 5.75 -13.22 3.33
C THR A 39 5.11 -11.97 3.90
N ALA A 40 5.69 -10.79 3.68
CA ALA A 40 5.32 -9.52 4.29
C ALA A 40 3.83 -9.15 4.11
N LEU A 41 3.36 -9.02 2.87
CA LEU A 41 1.95 -8.67 2.61
C LEU A 41 0.96 -9.72 3.13
N THR A 42 1.30 -11.02 3.04
CA THR A 42 0.44 -12.08 3.58
C THR A 42 0.24 -11.90 5.08
N ASN A 43 1.31 -11.65 5.81
CA ASN A 43 1.28 -11.46 7.25
C ASN A 43 0.58 -10.15 7.64
N LEU A 44 0.82 -9.05 6.89
CA LEU A 44 0.12 -7.78 7.10
C LEU A 44 -1.40 -7.93 6.89
N ILE A 45 -1.83 -8.60 5.81
CA ILE A 45 -3.24 -8.90 5.55
C ILE A 45 -3.85 -9.69 6.71
N ALA A 46 -3.17 -10.74 7.16
CA ALA A 46 -3.63 -11.55 8.28
C ALA A 46 -3.79 -10.72 9.55
N PHE A 47 -2.83 -9.84 9.85
CA PHE A 47 -2.88 -8.93 10.99
C PHE A 47 -4.06 -7.95 10.89
N CYS A 48 -4.26 -7.30 9.74
CA CYS A 48 -5.37 -6.37 9.50
C CYS A 48 -6.72 -7.07 9.61
N ASN A 49 -6.86 -8.26 9.06
CA ASN A 49 -8.10 -9.03 9.14
C ASN A 49 -8.43 -9.47 10.57
N ALA A 50 -7.41 -9.86 11.36
CA ALA A 50 -7.60 -10.25 12.74
C ALA A 50 -8.00 -9.07 13.64
N ASP A 51 -7.32 -7.94 13.48
CA ASP A 51 -7.39 -6.81 14.41
C ASP A 51 -8.48 -5.78 14.04
N LEU A 52 -8.71 -5.50 12.75
CA LEU A 52 -9.72 -4.56 12.25
C LEU A 52 -10.94 -5.26 11.62
N LYS A 53 -10.90 -6.56 11.39
CA LYS A 53 -11.94 -7.32 10.68
C LYS A 53 -12.26 -6.74 9.29
N MET A 54 -11.24 -6.29 8.59
CA MET A 54 -11.38 -5.59 7.30
C MET A 54 -11.96 -6.46 6.18
N GLY A 55 -11.86 -7.79 6.29
CA GLY A 55 -12.35 -8.71 5.27
C GLY A 55 -11.55 -8.66 3.97
N LEU A 56 -10.26 -8.32 4.04
CA LEU A 56 -9.34 -8.36 2.90
C LEU A 56 -9.21 -9.79 2.38
N ASP A 57 -8.97 -9.94 1.07
CA ASP A 57 -8.58 -11.23 0.51
C ASP A 57 -7.29 -11.72 1.22
N PRO A 58 -7.22 -12.96 1.70
CA PRO A 58 -6.03 -13.45 2.39
C PRO A 58 -4.81 -13.62 1.48
N LYS A 59 -4.98 -13.52 0.16
CA LYS A 59 -3.92 -13.59 -0.83
C LYS A 59 -3.73 -12.23 -1.48
N TYR A 60 -2.49 -11.75 -1.52
CA TYR A 60 -2.18 -10.61 -2.37
C TYR A 60 -2.00 -11.05 -3.83
N ALA A 61 -2.13 -10.10 -4.75
CA ALA A 61 -1.81 -10.29 -6.16
C ALA A 61 -0.40 -9.74 -6.47
N VAL A 62 0.17 -10.17 -7.60
CA VAL A 62 1.35 -9.52 -8.18
C VAL A 62 0.90 -8.85 -9.46
N VAL A 63 1.18 -7.55 -9.63
CA VAL A 63 0.72 -6.77 -10.77
C VAL A 63 1.86 -5.97 -11.40
N GLU A 64 1.95 -6.00 -12.73
CA GLU A 64 2.92 -5.19 -13.48
C GLU A 64 2.44 -3.74 -13.57
N VAL A 65 3.39 -2.78 -13.51
CA VAL A 65 3.11 -1.33 -13.54
C VAL A 65 2.27 -0.92 -14.76
N GLY A 66 2.53 -1.54 -15.92
CA GLY A 66 1.83 -1.26 -17.19
C GLY A 66 0.52 -2.01 -17.41
N SER A 67 0.12 -2.90 -16.48
CA SER A 67 -1.07 -3.72 -16.64
C SER A 67 -2.34 -2.94 -16.34
N SER A 68 -3.40 -3.18 -17.11
CA SER A 68 -4.75 -2.70 -16.79
C SER A 68 -5.32 -3.33 -15.52
N GLU A 69 -4.79 -4.48 -15.08
CA GLU A 69 -5.20 -5.13 -13.83
C GLU A 69 -4.84 -4.30 -12.59
N LEU A 70 -3.90 -3.35 -12.71
CA LEU A 70 -3.53 -2.43 -11.63
C LEU A 70 -4.77 -1.75 -11.02
N PHE A 71 -5.77 -1.41 -11.83
CA PHE A 71 -7.00 -0.73 -11.42
C PHE A 71 -7.96 -1.62 -10.59
N ASN A 72 -7.68 -2.91 -10.46
CA ASN A 72 -8.47 -3.82 -9.63
C ASN A 72 -8.05 -3.75 -8.14
N TYR A 73 -6.91 -3.14 -7.83
CA TYR A 73 -6.33 -3.15 -6.50
C TYR A 73 -6.34 -1.75 -5.89
N PRO A 74 -7.10 -1.50 -4.81
CA PRO A 74 -7.16 -0.17 -4.18
C PRO A 74 -5.85 0.25 -3.51
N PHE A 75 -5.00 -0.73 -3.18
CA PHE A 75 -3.71 -0.56 -2.54
C PHE A 75 -2.68 -1.44 -3.22
N VAL A 76 -1.56 -0.84 -3.58
CA VAL A 76 -0.41 -1.52 -4.17
C VAL A 76 0.84 -1.15 -3.40
N GLU A 77 1.65 -2.15 -3.07
CA GLU A 77 2.97 -1.99 -2.49
C GLU A 77 4.05 -2.10 -3.56
N LEU A 78 5.06 -1.26 -3.47
CA LEU A 78 6.32 -1.34 -4.20
C LEU A 78 7.43 -1.38 -3.17
N THR A 79 8.21 -2.44 -3.14
CA THR A 79 9.32 -2.64 -2.20
C THR A 79 10.56 -3.17 -2.93
N GLY A 80 11.67 -3.26 -2.26
CA GLY A 80 12.92 -3.87 -2.70
C GLY A 80 14.13 -2.97 -2.57
N HIS A 81 15.22 -3.44 -3.19
CA HIS A 81 16.50 -2.76 -3.25
C HIS A 81 16.83 -2.35 -4.67
N GLY A 82 17.56 -1.25 -4.84
CA GLY A 82 18.20 -0.85 -6.09
C GLY A 82 17.24 -0.32 -7.14
N ASN A 83 17.58 -0.59 -8.41
CA ASN A 83 17.09 0.20 -9.52
C ASN A 83 15.65 -0.13 -9.93
N VAL A 84 14.86 0.92 -10.08
CA VAL A 84 13.49 0.89 -10.62
C VAL A 84 13.47 1.67 -11.93
N VAL A 85 12.85 1.13 -12.95
CA VAL A 85 12.71 1.80 -14.26
C VAL A 85 11.26 1.69 -14.74
N PHE A 86 10.64 2.84 -15.01
CA PHE A 86 9.35 2.92 -15.69
C PHE A 86 9.52 3.46 -17.11
N SER A 87 8.95 2.76 -18.08
CA SER A 87 8.71 3.31 -19.42
C SER A 87 7.69 4.46 -19.35
N ALA A 88 7.58 5.23 -20.42
CA ALA A 88 6.59 6.31 -20.50
C ALA A 88 5.14 5.76 -20.37
N GLN A 89 4.87 4.58 -20.92
CA GLN A 89 3.56 3.95 -20.83
C GLN A 89 3.25 3.48 -19.40
N GLU A 90 4.22 2.89 -18.71
CA GLU A 90 4.06 2.47 -17.31
C GLU A 90 3.86 3.67 -16.39
N ALA A 91 4.65 4.74 -16.59
CA ALA A 91 4.47 5.96 -15.82
C ALA A 91 3.08 6.58 -16.04
N LYS A 92 2.59 6.59 -17.29
CA LYS A 92 1.22 7.04 -17.58
C LYS A 92 0.17 6.15 -16.93
N ASN A 93 0.31 4.83 -17.00
CA ASN A 93 -0.64 3.89 -16.39
C ASN A 93 -0.70 4.06 -14.87
N LEU A 94 0.46 4.21 -14.22
CA LEU A 94 0.54 4.45 -12.79
C LEU A 94 -0.08 5.81 -12.40
N HIS A 95 0.16 6.87 -13.21
CA HIS A 95 -0.49 8.16 -13.04
C HIS A 95 -2.01 8.00 -13.06
N ASP A 96 -2.55 7.39 -14.11
CA ASP A 96 -3.99 7.22 -14.28
C ASP A 96 -4.61 6.40 -13.12
N TYR A 97 -3.92 5.35 -12.66
CA TYR A 97 -4.31 4.56 -11.50
C TYR A 97 -4.40 5.40 -10.22
N LEU A 98 -3.36 6.18 -9.94
CA LEU A 98 -3.30 7.00 -8.73
C LEU A 98 -4.34 8.13 -8.76
N VAL A 99 -4.57 8.75 -9.92
CA VAL A 99 -5.61 9.77 -10.10
C VAL A 99 -7.01 9.16 -9.97
N ALA A 100 -7.23 7.94 -10.44
CA ALA A 100 -8.51 7.23 -10.36
C ALA A 100 -8.90 6.75 -8.95
N GLY A 101 -8.06 6.97 -7.93
CA GLY A 101 -8.37 6.59 -6.55
C GLY A 101 -7.43 5.53 -5.96
N GLY A 102 -6.53 4.96 -6.76
CA GLY A 102 -5.53 4.02 -6.29
C GLY A 102 -4.54 4.65 -5.30
N PHE A 103 -3.86 3.80 -4.55
CA PHE A 103 -2.84 4.19 -3.58
C PHE A 103 -1.58 3.36 -3.75
N LEU A 104 -0.42 4.00 -3.71
CA LEU A 104 0.89 3.35 -3.76
C LEU A 104 1.63 3.53 -2.43
N LEU A 105 1.95 2.43 -1.78
CA LEU A 105 2.99 2.38 -0.75
C LEU A 105 4.32 2.07 -1.42
N ILE A 106 5.34 2.86 -1.14
CA ILE A 106 6.73 2.55 -1.50
C ILE A 106 7.48 2.31 -0.19
N ASP A 107 7.92 1.08 0.04
CA ASP A 107 8.78 0.75 1.18
C ASP A 107 10.22 0.60 0.70
N ASP A 108 11.09 1.50 1.15
CA ASP A 108 12.51 1.51 0.79
C ASP A 108 13.26 0.56 1.74
N ASN A 109 13.52 -0.66 1.28
CA ASN A 109 14.29 -1.63 2.06
C ASN A 109 15.75 -1.23 2.23
N TYR A 110 16.33 -0.52 1.30
CA TYR A 110 17.58 0.23 1.39
C TYR A 110 18.05 0.67 0.00
N GLY A 111 18.14 1.99 -0.19
CA GLY A 111 18.64 2.58 -1.43
C GLY A 111 17.66 2.61 -2.60
N LEU A 112 16.44 2.12 -2.46
CA LEU A 112 15.39 2.20 -3.47
C LEU A 112 14.96 3.65 -3.72
N LYS A 113 14.93 4.47 -2.68
CA LYS A 113 14.48 5.87 -2.74
C LYS A 113 15.17 6.66 -3.85
N ASP A 114 16.46 6.52 -4.01
CA ASP A 114 17.24 7.28 -4.97
C ASP A 114 16.91 6.90 -6.43
N PHE A 115 16.41 5.69 -6.65
CA PHE A 115 15.95 5.22 -7.95
C PHE A 115 14.47 5.52 -8.20
N ILE A 116 13.61 5.35 -7.20
CA ILE A 116 12.17 5.50 -7.39
C ILE A 116 11.72 6.96 -7.52
N ILE A 117 12.35 7.91 -6.82
CA ILE A 117 11.98 9.33 -6.90
C ILE A 117 12.06 9.86 -8.34
N PRO A 118 13.12 9.63 -9.13
CA PRO A 118 13.15 10.02 -10.54
C PRO A 118 12.08 9.35 -11.40
N GLN A 119 11.67 8.13 -11.06
CA GLN A 119 10.58 7.46 -11.80
C GLN A 119 9.22 8.06 -11.45
N MET A 120 8.98 8.36 -10.18
CA MET A 120 7.75 9.04 -9.76
C MET A 120 7.64 10.46 -10.32
N LYS A 121 8.76 11.10 -10.65
CA LYS A 121 8.77 12.38 -11.38
C LYS A 121 8.29 12.24 -12.83
N LYS A 122 8.37 11.03 -13.44
CA LYS A 122 7.74 10.77 -14.74
C LYS A 122 6.21 10.55 -14.58
N VAL A 123 5.79 10.03 -13.43
CA VAL A 123 4.36 9.82 -13.10
C VAL A 123 3.66 11.13 -12.81
N PHE A 124 4.28 12.00 -12.00
CA PHE A 124 3.80 13.33 -11.65
C PHE A 124 4.91 14.37 -11.84
N PRO A 125 5.05 14.94 -13.06
CA PRO A 125 6.13 15.91 -13.35
C PRO A 125 6.10 17.16 -12.46
N ASP A 126 4.91 17.57 -12.04
CA ASP A 126 4.69 18.82 -11.30
C ASP A 126 4.61 18.63 -9.78
N LEU A 127 4.65 17.39 -9.27
CA LEU A 127 4.61 17.11 -7.84
C LEU A 127 6.01 16.74 -7.31
N GLU A 128 6.23 17.08 -6.05
CA GLU A 128 7.40 16.67 -5.28
C GLU A 128 6.97 15.84 -4.05
N PHE A 129 7.80 14.89 -3.65
CA PHE A 129 7.64 14.23 -2.36
C PHE A 129 7.85 15.24 -1.24
N VAL A 130 6.90 15.32 -0.32
CA VAL A 130 6.99 16.16 0.87
C VAL A 130 7.07 15.28 2.11
N GLU A 131 7.94 15.62 3.05
CA GLU A 131 7.98 14.94 4.34
C GLU A 131 6.66 15.20 5.08
N LEU A 132 5.96 14.13 5.45
CA LEU A 132 4.68 14.26 6.16
C LEU A 132 4.93 14.66 7.62
N PRO A 133 4.23 15.69 8.13
CA PRO A 133 4.35 16.05 9.53
C PRO A 133 3.86 14.92 10.43
N PHE A 134 4.42 14.78 11.62
CA PHE A 134 4.03 13.73 12.57
C PHE A 134 2.54 13.78 12.96
N SER A 135 1.88 14.92 12.78
CA SER A 135 0.44 15.07 12.97
C SER A 135 -0.41 14.53 11.81
N HIS A 136 0.21 14.03 10.73
CA HIS A 136 -0.56 13.53 9.59
C HIS A 136 -1.42 12.32 9.98
N PRO A 137 -2.70 12.24 9.53
CA PRO A 137 -3.63 11.18 9.94
C PRO A 137 -3.15 9.75 9.68
N ILE A 138 -2.24 9.52 8.72
CA ILE A 138 -1.68 8.18 8.44
C ILE A 138 -0.96 7.58 9.65
N TYR A 139 -0.42 8.43 10.54
CA TYR A 139 0.25 8.01 11.78
C TYR A 139 -0.71 7.79 12.95
N HIS A 140 -2.00 8.19 12.82
CA HIS A 140 -2.97 8.27 13.91
C HIS A 140 -4.30 7.61 13.56
N GLN A 141 -4.26 6.40 13.02
CA GLN A 141 -5.45 5.61 12.78
C GLN A 141 -5.84 4.85 14.07
N LYS A 142 -5.81 3.53 14.07
CA LYS A 142 -6.04 2.74 15.28
C LYS A 142 -4.92 2.87 16.30
N TYR A 143 -3.69 2.98 15.81
CA TYR A 143 -2.50 3.10 16.64
C TYR A 143 -1.91 4.50 16.52
N ASP A 144 -1.36 4.99 17.64
CA ASP A 144 -0.78 6.32 17.72
C ASP A 144 0.76 6.24 17.55
N PHE A 145 1.27 6.94 16.54
CA PHE A 145 2.69 7.09 16.25
C PHE A 145 3.09 8.57 16.30
N PRO A 146 3.19 9.17 17.48
CA PRO A 146 3.38 10.62 17.64
C PRO A 146 4.73 11.12 17.13
N ASN A 147 5.68 10.21 16.88
CA ASN A 147 7.01 10.50 16.33
C ASN A 147 7.18 10.01 14.88
N GLY A 148 6.06 9.70 14.18
CA GLY A 148 6.09 9.17 12.81
C GLY A 148 6.45 7.70 12.73
N LEU A 149 7.13 7.30 11.65
CA LEU A 149 7.45 5.90 11.37
C LEU A 149 8.31 5.24 12.46
N PRO A 150 8.06 3.97 12.80
CA PRO A 150 8.97 3.21 13.65
C PRO A 150 10.24 2.84 12.85
N LYS A 151 11.37 2.76 13.52
CA LYS A 151 12.60 2.20 12.98
C LYS A 151 12.58 0.68 13.23
N ILE A 152 12.69 -0.11 12.17
CA ILE A 152 12.73 -1.57 12.24
C ILE A 152 14.18 -2.02 12.13
N HIS A 153 14.87 -1.67 11.02
CA HIS A 153 16.29 -1.94 10.83
C HIS A 153 17.13 -0.66 10.79
N GLU A 154 18.41 -0.81 11.09
CA GLU A 154 19.39 0.26 10.98
C GLU A 154 20.15 0.15 9.66
N HIS A 155 20.23 1.25 8.92
CA HIS A 155 21.03 1.36 7.69
C HIS A 155 22.10 2.44 7.86
N ASP A 156 21.75 3.69 7.54
CA ASP A 156 22.66 4.83 7.61
C ASP A 156 22.64 5.54 8.98
N GLY A 157 21.94 4.98 9.96
CA GLY A 157 21.77 5.59 11.28
C GLY A 157 20.93 6.87 11.27
N LYS A 158 20.15 7.09 10.23
CA LYS A 158 19.25 8.24 10.09
C LYS A 158 17.87 7.94 10.70
N PRO A 159 17.14 8.95 11.18
CA PRO A 159 15.77 8.74 11.64
C PRO A 159 14.85 8.32 10.48
N PRO A 160 13.86 7.46 10.75
CA PRO A 160 12.88 7.08 9.75
C PRO A 160 12.01 8.28 9.33
N LYS A 161 11.69 8.37 8.04
CA LYS A 161 10.89 9.44 7.46
C LYS A 161 9.83 8.91 6.52
N GLY A 162 8.62 9.49 6.62
CA GLY A 162 7.55 9.26 5.66
C GLY A 162 7.40 10.43 4.71
N TYR A 163 7.42 10.15 3.41
CA TYR A 163 7.22 11.16 2.38
C TYR A 163 5.93 10.88 1.62
N GLY A 164 5.18 11.93 1.32
CA GLY A 164 3.93 11.83 0.57
C GLY A 164 3.99 12.53 -0.78
N LEU A 165 3.34 11.94 -1.80
CA LEU A 165 2.89 12.68 -2.97
C LEU A 165 1.42 13.02 -2.77
N ILE A 166 1.10 14.33 -2.85
CA ILE A 166 -0.25 14.83 -2.63
C ILE A 166 -0.79 15.38 -3.96
N TYR A 167 -1.83 14.74 -4.47
CA TYR A 167 -2.54 15.16 -5.68
C TYR A 167 -3.94 15.63 -5.32
N GLU A 168 -4.26 16.88 -5.66
CA GLU A 168 -5.58 17.52 -5.37
C GLU A 168 -6.03 17.35 -3.91
N GLY A 169 -5.07 17.46 -2.97
CA GLY A 169 -5.34 17.33 -1.53
C GLY A 169 -5.41 15.88 -1.01
N ARG A 170 -5.32 14.86 -1.86
CA ARG A 170 -5.28 13.46 -1.49
C ARG A 170 -3.85 12.94 -1.48
N LEU A 171 -3.46 12.23 -0.42
CA LEU A 171 -2.21 11.46 -0.40
C LEU A 171 -2.38 10.26 -1.35
N VAL A 172 -1.67 10.27 -2.48
CA VAL A 172 -1.77 9.22 -3.50
C VAL A 172 -0.65 8.20 -3.41
N CYS A 173 0.48 8.61 -2.83
CA CYS A 173 1.64 7.76 -2.65
C CYS A 173 2.30 8.09 -1.30
N PHE A 174 2.70 7.05 -0.57
CA PHE A 174 3.45 7.16 0.68
C PHE A 174 4.75 6.40 0.54
N LEU A 175 5.88 7.08 0.70
CA LEU A 175 7.22 6.50 0.69
C LEU A 175 7.73 6.44 2.13
N THR A 176 8.05 5.25 2.60
CA THR A 176 8.72 4.99 3.87
C THR A 176 10.22 4.85 3.63
N TRP A 177 11.03 5.56 4.39
CA TRP A 177 12.48 5.62 4.24
C TRP A 177 13.19 5.43 5.57
N GLU A 178 14.29 4.68 5.56
CA GLU A 178 15.07 4.36 6.76
C GLU A 178 14.26 3.65 7.85
N CYS A 179 13.28 2.82 7.46
CA CYS A 179 12.42 2.18 8.45
C CYS A 179 12.21 0.68 8.24
N ASP A 180 12.16 0.18 7.00
CA ASP A 180 11.99 -1.23 6.61
C ASP A 180 10.75 -1.89 7.22
N LEU A 181 9.59 -1.35 6.88
CA LEU A 181 8.34 -1.90 7.39
C LEU A 181 8.12 -3.32 6.88
N GLY A 182 8.44 -3.59 5.60
CA GLY A 182 8.29 -4.89 4.95
C GLY A 182 9.02 -5.99 5.69
N ASP A 183 10.27 -5.76 6.05
CA ASP A 183 11.08 -6.70 6.84
C ASP A 183 10.42 -7.05 8.17
N GLY A 184 9.85 -6.03 8.84
CA GLY A 184 9.13 -6.24 10.09
C GLY A 184 7.81 -7.01 9.95
N TRP A 185 7.27 -7.13 8.73
CA TRP A 185 6.08 -7.94 8.44
C TRP A 185 6.42 -9.37 8.04
N GLU A 186 7.66 -9.67 7.65
CA GLU A 186 8.11 -10.99 7.27
C GLU A 186 7.94 -12.02 8.41
N ASP A 187 8.13 -13.31 8.09
CA ASP A 187 8.10 -14.37 9.08
C ASP A 187 9.19 -14.18 10.15
N PRO A 188 8.96 -14.61 11.41
CA PRO A 188 9.84 -14.27 12.53
C PRO A 188 11.30 -14.72 12.39
N ASP A 189 11.54 -15.75 11.59
CA ASP A 189 12.85 -16.39 11.38
C ASP A 189 13.64 -15.78 10.21
N VAL A 190 13.04 -14.86 9.45
CA VAL A 190 13.72 -14.23 8.29
C VAL A 190 14.76 -13.22 8.80
N HIS A 191 14.35 -12.23 9.57
CA HIS A 191 15.24 -11.18 10.09
C HIS A 191 15.59 -11.36 11.57
N ASN A 192 14.96 -12.31 12.25
CA ASN A 192 15.10 -12.56 13.70
C ASN A 192 14.74 -11.35 14.58
N ASP A 193 13.86 -10.51 14.09
CA ASP A 193 13.35 -9.35 14.80
C ASP A 193 12.60 -9.72 16.07
N SER A 194 12.77 -8.87 17.10
CA SER A 194 12.00 -9.04 18.32
C SER A 194 10.49 -8.94 18.04
N GLN A 195 9.67 -9.66 18.81
CA GLN A 195 8.22 -9.54 18.73
C GLN A 195 7.74 -8.09 18.94
N ALA A 196 8.46 -7.32 19.75
CA ALA A 196 8.14 -5.90 19.98
C ALA A 196 8.40 -5.05 18.75
N THR A 197 9.51 -5.27 18.03
CA THR A 197 9.84 -4.61 16.75
C THR A 197 8.81 -4.93 15.68
N ARG A 198 8.56 -6.22 15.45
CA ARG A 198 7.56 -6.69 14.49
C ARG A 198 6.16 -6.14 14.80
N THR A 199 5.77 -6.09 16.07
CA THR A 199 4.47 -5.51 16.46
C THR A 199 4.37 -4.03 16.07
N LYS A 200 5.46 -3.25 16.18
CA LYS A 200 5.45 -1.84 15.72
C LYS A 200 5.27 -1.76 14.21
N ALA A 201 5.99 -2.59 13.44
CA ALA A 201 5.86 -2.64 11.98
C ALA A 201 4.42 -2.98 11.56
N PHE A 202 3.82 -4.04 12.11
CA PHE A 202 2.44 -4.42 11.81
C PHE A 202 1.42 -3.33 12.16
N ARG A 203 1.58 -2.68 13.32
CA ARG A 203 0.68 -1.58 13.73
C ARG A 203 0.78 -0.39 12.78
N MET A 204 1.98 -0.05 12.31
CA MET A 204 2.15 1.02 11.33
C MET A 204 1.59 0.61 9.96
N GLY A 205 1.87 -0.59 9.48
CA GLY A 205 1.27 -1.13 8.25
C GLY A 205 -0.26 -1.12 8.30
N GLN A 206 -0.84 -1.53 9.43
CA GLN A 206 -2.29 -1.47 9.63
C GLN A 206 -2.82 -0.04 9.60
N ASN A 207 -2.13 0.94 10.19
CA ASN A 207 -2.51 2.34 10.09
C ASN A 207 -2.52 2.81 8.64
N ILE A 208 -1.51 2.44 7.84
CA ILE A 208 -1.44 2.76 6.40
C ILE A 208 -2.66 2.16 5.68
N ILE A 209 -2.92 0.87 5.86
CA ILE A 209 -4.07 0.19 5.25
C ILE A 209 -5.39 0.85 5.68
N GLN A 210 -5.58 1.09 6.98
CA GLN A 210 -6.80 1.74 7.49
C GLN A 210 -6.98 3.13 6.91
N TYR A 211 -5.90 3.92 6.82
CA TYR A 211 -5.94 5.26 6.21
C TYR A 211 -6.44 5.19 4.76
N VAL A 212 -5.91 4.27 3.95
CA VAL A 212 -6.29 4.12 2.53
C VAL A 212 -7.75 3.72 2.37
N PHE A 213 -8.26 2.83 3.22
CA PHE A 213 -9.65 2.34 3.11
C PHE A 213 -10.69 3.23 3.82
N SER A 214 -10.27 4.29 4.50
CA SER A 214 -11.16 5.22 5.22
C SER A 214 -11.28 6.61 4.59
N ASN A 215 -10.49 6.92 3.53
CA ASN A 215 -10.43 8.25 2.90
C ASN A 215 -10.76 8.25 1.40
#